data_1414e51b81e2bd73ce5d11c1d5f45a34
#
_entry.id   1414e51b81e2bd73ce5d11c1d5f45a34
#
_cell.length_a   1.000
_cell.length_b   1.000
_cell.length_c   1.000
_cell.angle_alpha   90.00
_cell.angle_beta   90.00
_cell.angle_gamma   90.00
#
_symmetry.space_group_name_H-M   'P 1'
#
loop_
_entity.id
_entity.type
_entity.pdbx_description
1 polymer ?
#
loop_
_entity_poly.entity_id
_entity_poly.type
_entity_poly.pdbx_seq_one_letter_code
_entity_poly.pdbx_strand_id
1 'polypeptide(L)'
;AHIDLITGLSSKEVSVDYICKNIHADGIISTKASMINRAKKLGMYTVLRFFLIDSMAIKNIENLGNQHEQLPDVVEVLPGLMPKILKQICKTSKVPVIAGGLISDKEDVMGALGAGAAAVSTTNQKVWEL
;
A
#
# COMPACT_ATOMS: atom_id res chain seq x y z
N ALA A 1 -10.08 -1.18 -4.65
CA ALA A 1 -9.83 -2.11 -5.77
C ALA A 1 -8.34 -2.25 -6.05
N HIS A 2 -7.92 -3.48 -6.24
CA HIS A 2 -6.55 -3.85 -6.59
C HIS A 2 -6.36 -3.71 -8.09
N ILE A 3 -6.16 -2.49 -8.57
CA ILE A 3 -6.28 -2.17 -10.00
C ILE A 3 -5.24 -2.91 -10.87
N ASP A 4 -4.04 -3.14 -10.33
CA ASP A 4 -2.97 -3.83 -11.07
C ASP A 4 -3.30 -5.31 -11.33
N LEU A 5 -4.21 -5.89 -10.57
CA LEU A 5 -4.56 -7.31 -10.62
C LEU A 5 -5.86 -7.59 -11.36
N ILE A 6 -6.56 -6.57 -11.84
CA ILE A 6 -7.82 -6.76 -12.55
C ILE A 6 -7.55 -7.15 -14.01
N THR A 7 -7.98 -8.36 -14.37
CA THR A 7 -7.86 -8.86 -15.74
C THR A 7 -8.74 -8.03 -16.68
N GLY A 8 -8.19 -7.63 -17.81
CA GLY A 8 -8.91 -6.84 -18.82
C GLY A 8 -8.80 -5.34 -18.67
N LEU A 9 -8.24 -4.84 -17.58
CA LEU A 9 -7.93 -3.42 -17.44
C LEU A 9 -6.47 -3.16 -17.79
N SER A 10 -6.23 -2.08 -18.55
CA SER A 10 -4.87 -1.64 -18.85
C SER A 10 -4.26 -0.93 -17.64
N SER A 11 -2.92 -0.87 -17.60
CA SER A 11 -2.18 -0.14 -16.56
C SER A 11 -2.11 1.36 -16.83
N LYS A 12 -3.15 1.93 -17.41
CA LYS A 12 -3.23 3.35 -17.75
C LYS A 12 -4.21 4.09 -16.82
N GLU A 13 -4.03 5.39 -16.72
CA GLU A 13 -4.88 6.25 -15.87
C GLU A 13 -6.37 6.14 -16.20
N VAL A 14 -6.70 5.86 -17.46
CA VAL A 14 -8.11 5.69 -17.88
C VAL A 14 -8.79 4.55 -17.16
N SER A 15 -8.05 3.53 -16.73
CA SER A 15 -8.60 2.42 -15.94
C SER A 15 -9.08 2.89 -14.56
N VAL A 16 -8.40 3.87 -13.97
CA VAL A 16 -8.82 4.49 -12.71
C VAL A 16 -10.15 5.22 -12.90
N ASP A 17 -10.30 5.98 -14.00
CA ASP A 17 -11.54 6.67 -14.34
C ASP A 17 -12.70 5.68 -14.47
N TYR A 18 -12.46 4.55 -15.16
CA TYR A 18 -13.45 3.50 -15.33
C TYR A 18 -13.93 2.92 -13.99
N ILE A 19 -12.99 2.60 -13.10
CA ILE A 19 -13.31 2.05 -11.78
C ILE A 19 -14.10 3.06 -10.95
N CYS A 20 -13.70 4.31 -10.97
CA CYS A 20 -14.39 5.36 -10.23
C CYS A 20 -15.83 5.54 -10.71
N LYS A 21 -16.04 5.61 -12.03
CA LYS A 21 -17.35 5.95 -12.61
C LYS A 21 -18.29 4.78 -12.72
N ASN A 22 -17.80 3.57 -13.02
CA ASN A 22 -18.64 2.43 -13.37
C ASN A 22 -18.72 1.37 -12.28
N ILE A 23 -17.69 1.23 -11.46
CA ILE A 23 -17.65 0.22 -10.40
C ILE A 23 -17.93 0.84 -9.02
N HIS A 24 -17.75 2.15 -8.90
CA HIS A 24 -17.97 2.92 -7.67
C HIS A 24 -17.13 2.40 -6.49
N ALA A 25 -15.89 1.98 -6.75
CA ALA A 25 -14.97 1.62 -5.69
C ALA A 25 -14.58 2.87 -4.88
N ASP A 26 -14.43 2.71 -3.58
CA ASP A 26 -14.05 3.81 -2.68
C ASP A 26 -12.58 4.20 -2.84
N GLY A 27 -11.74 3.26 -3.25
CA GLY A 27 -10.31 3.50 -3.41
C GLY A 27 -9.63 2.47 -4.29
N ILE A 28 -8.35 2.69 -4.53
CA ILE A 28 -7.50 1.78 -5.29
C ILE A 28 -6.23 1.43 -4.55
N ILE A 29 -5.68 0.27 -4.87
CA ILE A 29 -4.33 -0.16 -4.48
C ILE A 29 -3.54 -0.36 -5.77
N SER A 30 -2.38 0.27 -5.85
CA SER A 30 -1.51 0.15 -7.03
C SER A 30 -0.04 0.29 -6.64
N THR A 31 0.83 -0.31 -7.46
CA THR A 31 2.28 -0.12 -7.36
C THR A 31 2.75 1.09 -8.17
N LYS A 32 1.87 1.73 -8.90
CA LYS A 32 2.21 2.81 -9.86
C LYS A 32 1.76 4.16 -9.35
N ALA A 33 2.72 5.08 -9.19
CA ALA A 33 2.43 6.43 -8.71
C ALA A 33 1.46 7.19 -9.62
N SER A 34 1.51 6.98 -10.93
CA SER A 34 0.59 7.63 -11.88
C SER A 34 -0.88 7.27 -11.61
N MET A 35 -1.14 6.01 -11.27
CA MET A 35 -2.48 5.53 -10.92
C MET A 35 -2.97 6.17 -9.63
N ILE A 36 -2.09 6.26 -8.62
CA ILE A 36 -2.38 6.89 -7.34
C ILE A 36 -2.69 8.38 -7.53
N ASN A 37 -1.89 9.10 -8.31
CA ASN A 37 -2.12 10.51 -8.57
C ASN A 37 -3.47 10.75 -9.25
N ARG A 38 -3.83 9.90 -10.22
CA ARG A 38 -5.12 10.01 -10.90
C ARG A 38 -6.29 9.74 -9.95
N ALA A 39 -6.19 8.71 -9.11
CA ALA A 39 -7.21 8.39 -8.12
C ALA A 39 -7.41 9.52 -7.11
N LYS A 40 -6.32 10.15 -6.68
CA LYS A 40 -6.40 11.33 -5.79
C LYS A 40 -7.19 12.46 -6.44
N LYS A 41 -6.94 12.76 -7.70
CA LYS A 41 -7.68 13.79 -8.44
C LYS A 41 -9.16 13.49 -8.55
N LEU A 42 -9.54 12.22 -8.53
CA LEU A 42 -10.93 11.78 -8.58
C LEU A 42 -11.59 11.66 -7.19
N GLY A 43 -10.86 12.00 -6.13
CA GLY A 43 -11.39 11.94 -4.77
C GLY A 43 -11.44 10.54 -4.17
N MET A 44 -10.69 9.58 -4.72
CA MET A 44 -10.65 8.21 -4.23
C MET A 44 -9.60 8.05 -3.12
N TYR A 45 -9.80 7.06 -2.24
CA TYR A 45 -8.76 6.61 -1.33
C TYR A 45 -7.65 5.91 -2.09
N THR A 46 -6.42 6.05 -1.62
CA THR A 46 -5.26 5.50 -2.32
C THR A 46 -4.33 4.76 -1.39
N VAL A 47 -3.90 3.58 -1.85
CA VAL A 47 -2.87 2.77 -1.20
C VAL A 47 -1.76 2.51 -2.22
N LEU A 48 -0.59 3.03 -1.96
CA LEU A 48 0.58 2.78 -2.81
C LEU A 48 1.36 1.60 -2.23
N ARG A 49 1.53 0.56 -3.03
CA ARG A 49 2.18 -0.69 -2.62
C ARG A 49 3.64 -0.70 -3.02
N PHE A 50 4.49 -1.10 -2.08
CA PHE A 50 5.92 -1.32 -2.31
C PHE A 50 6.32 -2.74 -1.97
N PHE A 51 7.09 -3.35 -2.87
CA PHE A 51 7.76 -4.62 -2.59
C PHE A 51 9.16 -4.32 -2.08
N LEU A 52 9.50 -4.81 -0.89
CA LEU A 52 10.80 -4.58 -0.27
C LEU A 52 11.84 -5.55 -0.85
N ILE A 53 12.17 -5.36 -2.12
CA ILE A 53 13.12 -6.23 -2.85
C ILE A 53 14.55 -5.77 -2.61
N ASP A 54 14.76 -4.46 -2.48
CA ASP A 54 16.07 -3.86 -2.30
C ASP A 54 15.99 -2.52 -1.55
N SER A 55 17.16 -1.89 -1.35
CA SER A 55 17.23 -0.60 -0.65
C SER A 55 16.56 0.55 -1.41
N MET A 56 16.37 0.42 -2.72
CA MET A 56 15.71 1.44 -3.53
C MET A 56 14.25 1.61 -3.13
N ALA A 57 13.56 0.52 -2.79
CA ALA A 57 12.17 0.58 -2.33
C ALA A 57 12.06 1.42 -1.05
N ILE A 58 13.00 1.25 -0.12
CA ILE A 58 13.03 2.03 1.13
C ILE A 58 13.24 3.51 0.84
N LYS A 59 14.18 3.84 -0.05
CA LYS A 59 14.43 5.23 -0.45
C LYS A 59 13.22 5.85 -1.13
N ASN A 60 12.53 5.11 -1.96
CA ASN A 60 11.31 5.60 -2.63
C ASN A 60 10.23 5.97 -1.62
N ILE A 61 10.07 5.17 -0.57
CA ILE A 61 9.11 5.46 0.51
C ILE A 61 9.54 6.71 1.28
N GLU A 62 10.81 6.84 1.62
CA GLU A 62 11.35 7.99 2.34
C GLU A 62 11.20 9.30 1.54
N ASN A 63 11.28 9.22 0.22
CA ASN A 63 11.20 10.36 -0.68
C ASN A 63 9.78 10.72 -1.13
N LEU A 64 8.76 10.02 -0.66
CA LEU A 64 7.38 10.35 -1.01
C LEU A 64 7.05 11.78 -0.59
N GLY A 65 6.43 12.52 -1.51
CA GLY A 65 6.04 13.90 -1.27
C GLY A 65 7.14 14.95 -1.50
N ASN A 66 8.36 14.53 -1.81
CA ASN A 66 9.48 15.45 -2.06
C ASN A 66 9.50 16.05 -3.47
N GLN A 67 8.75 15.48 -4.41
CA GLN A 67 8.69 15.93 -5.80
C GLN A 67 7.23 16.15 -6.15
N HIS A 68 6.66 17.28 -6.04
CA HIS A 68 5.32 17.68 -6.52
C HIS A 68 4.28 16.55 -6.71
N GLU A 69 4.58 15.35 -6.26
CA GLU A 69 3.67 14.21 -6.28
C GLU A 69 2.74 14.29 -5.08
N GLN A 70 1.48 13.93 -5.29
CA GLN A 70 0.55 13.83 -4.18
C GLN A 70 0.89 12.61 -3.34
N LEU A 71 0.88 12.76 -2.01
CA LEU A 71 1.06 11.63 -1.10
C LEU A 71 -0.14 10.67 -1.22
N PRO A 72 0.10 9.34 -1.24
CA PRO A 72 -1.00 8.40 -1.06
C PRO A 72 -1.59 8.55 0.34
N ASP A 73 -2.79 8.04 0.55
CA ASP A 73 -3.38 8.05 1.88
C ASP A 73 -2.66 7.07 2.80
N VAL A 74 -2.22 5.93 2.26
CA VAL A 74 -1.54 4.86 2.97
C VAL A 74 -0.51 4.22 2.06
N VAL A 75 0.56 3.70 2.67
CA VAL A 75 1.56 2.88 2.00
C VAL A 75 1.43 1.45 2.51
N GLU A 76 1.38 0.48 1.61
CA GLU A 76 1.46 -0.94 1.96
C GLU A 76 2.84 -1.47 1.58
N VAL A 77 3.50 -2.17 2.50
CA VAL A 77 4.82 -2.76 2.28
C VAL A 77 4.77 -4.27 2.40
N LEU A 78 5.43 -4.96 1.49
CA LEU A 78 5.51 -6.42 1.43
C LEU A 78 6.96 -6.87 1.23
N PRO A 79 7.39 -7.96 1.93
CA PRO A 79 6.67 -8.70 2.96
C PRO A 79 6.69 -7.97 4.31
N GLY A 80 5.62 -8.14 5.10
CA GLY A 80 5.47 -7.52 6.40
C GLY A 80 6.18 -8.25 7.55
N LEU A 81 7.04 -9.22 7.25
CA LEU A 81 7.72 -10.06 8.23
C LEU A 81 9.14 -9.61 8.57
N MET A 82 9.54 -8.39 8.22
CA MET A 82 10.88 -7.86 8.53
C MET A 82 10.74 -6.70 9.52
N PRO A 83 10.62 -7.00 10.84
CA PRO A 83 10.33 -5.97 11.85
C PRO A 83 11.33 -4.82 11.87
N LYS A 84 12.59 -5.12 11.66
CA LYS A 84 13.67 -4.11 11.68
C LYS A 84 13.52 -3.08 10.57
N ILE A 85 13.27 -3.55 9.35
CA ILE A 85 13.07 -2.70 8.17
C ILE A 85 11.73 -1.97 8.29
N LEU A 86 10.70 -2.68 8.73
CA LEU A 86 9.37 -2.11 8.92
C LEU A 86 9.40 -0.97 9.94
N LYS A 87 10.14 -1.12 11.03
CA LYS A 87 10.32 -0.07 12.03
C LYS A 87 10.96 1.17 11.43
N GLN A 88 12.00 0.99 10.61
CA GLN A 88 12.65 2.10 9.92
C GLN A 88 11.68 2.83 8.98
N ILE A 89 10.92 2.08 8.20
CA ILE A 89 9.93 2.64 7.27
C ILE A 89 8.85 3.41 8.02
N CYS A 90 8.28 2.83 9.07
CA CYS A 90 7.24 3.49 9.86
C CYS A 90 7.74 4.78 10.50
N LYS A 91 9.00 4.82 10.91
CA LYS A 91 9.61 6.01 11.52
C LYS A 91 9.79 7.15 10.52
N THR A 92 10.10 6.83 9.26
CA THR A 92 10.42 7.83 8.23
C THR A 92 9.25 8.15 7.30
N SER A 93 8.23 7.29 7.25
CA SER A 93 7.08 7.49 6.37
C SER A 93 6.24 8.68 6.82
N LYS A 94 5.82 9.50 5.85
CA LYS A 94 4.92 10.64 6.08
C LYS A 94 3.45 10.24 6.15
N VAL A 95 3.13 9.00 5.82
CA VAL A 95 1.77 8.45 5.82
C VAL A 95 1.72 7.14 6.57
N PRO A 96 0.54 6.70 7.04
CA PRO A 96 0.42 5.41 7.72
C PRO A 96 0.89 4.25 6.86
N VAL A 97 1.45 3.23 7.50
CA VAL A 97 2.00 2.04 6.84
C VAL A 97 1.18 0.82 7.18
N ILE A 98 0.81 0.05 6.16
CA ILE A 98 0.19 -1.26 6.31
C ILE A 98 1.25 -2.32 5.98
N ALA A 99 1.42 -3.30 6.85
CA ALA A 99 2.30 -4.44 6.61
C ALA A 99 1.51 -5.57 5.97
N GLY A 100 1.93 -6.02 4.79
CA GLY A 100 1.26 -7.08 4.05
C GLY A 100 2.21 -8.19 3.63
N GLY A 101 1.62 -9.27 3.12
CA GLY A 101 2.38 -10.41 2.61
C GLY A 101 2.97 -11.31 3.71
N LEU A 102 2.72 -12.59 3.60
CA LEU A 102 3.27 -13.63 4.48
C LEU A 102 2.87 -13.54 5.97
N ILE A 103 1.90 -12.70 6.30
CA ILE A 103 1.36 -12.62 7.66
C ILE A 103 0.45 -13.84 7.89
N SER A 104 0.79 -14.70 8.83
CA SER A 104 0.11 -15.99 9.00
C SER A 104 -0.35 -16.30 10.42
N ASP A 105 0.14 -15.61 11.44
CA ASP A 105 -0.22 -15.87 12.83
C ASP A 105 -0.20 -14.60 13.68
N LYS A 106 -0.56 -14.76 14.97
CA LYS A 106 -0.61 -13.66 15.92
C LYS A 106 0.75 -13.03 16.15
N GLU A 107 1.82 -13.82 16.15
CA GLU A 107 3.18 -13.32 16.36
C GLU A 107 3.56 -12.37 15.23
N ASP A 108 3.25 -12.74 13.99
CA ASP A 108 3.49 -11.88 12.81
C ASP A 108 2.74 -10.56 12.93
N VAL A 109 1.47 -10.61 13.34
CA VAL A 109 0.63 -9.42 13.54
C VAL A 109 1.22 -8.52 14.60
N MET A 110 1.56 -9.09 15.76
CA MET A 110 2.13 -8.32 16.87
C MET A 110 3.49 -7.74 16.52
N GLY A 111 4.31 -8.47 15.76
CA GLY A 111 5.59 -7.98 15.27
C GLY A 111 5.44 -6.75 14.37
N ALA A 112 4.48 -6.79 13.44
CA ALA A 112 4.21 -5.69 12.53
C ALA A 112 3.67 -4.45 13.27
N LEU A 113 2.67 -4.65 14.12
CA LEU A 113 2.10 -3.55 14.91
C LEU A 113 3.11 -2.96 15.88
N GLY A 114 3.93 -3.81 16.52
CA GLY A 114 5.00 -3.37 17.41
C GLY A 114 6.10 -2.58 16.71
N ALA A 115 6.30 -2.81 15.41
CA ALA A 115 7.23 -2.05 14.59
C ALA A 115 6.68 -0.68 14.16
N GLY A 116 5.40 -0.43 14.38
CA GLY A 116 4.78 0.86 14.08
C GLY A 116 3.76 0.83 12.93
N ALA A 117 3.48 -0.33 12.34
CA ALA A 117 2.46 -0.43 11.31
C ALA A 117 1.08 -0.10 11.88
N ALA A 118 0.29 0.65 11.12
CA ALA A 118 -1.07 1.02 11.50
C ALA A 118 -2.04 -0.17 11.39
N ALA A 119 -1.74 -1.12 10.48
CA ALA A 119 -2.57 -2.28 10.24
C ALA A 119 -1.75 -3.37 9.55
N VAL A 120 -2.33 -4.56 9.45
CA VAL A 120 -1.77 -5.66 8.67
C VAL A 120 -2.77 -6.07 7.58
N SER A 121 -2.25 -6.55 6.46
CA SER A 121 -3.03 -7.09 5.36
C SER A 121 -2.64 -8.55 5.14
N THR A 122 -3.60 -9.44 5.10
CA THR A 122 -3.34 -10.87 4.92
C THR A 122 -4.51 -11.56 4.24
N THR A 123 -4.21 -12.61 3.49
CA THR A 123 -5.22 -13.52 2.93
C THR A 123 -5.55 -14.67 3.88
N ASN A 124 -4.84 -14.80 4.99
CA ASN A 124 -5.06 -15.86 5.97
C ASN A 124 -6.25 -15.48 6.87
N GLN A 125 -7.38 -16.13 6.66
CA GLN A 125 -8.62 -15.84 7.38
C GLN A 125 -8.52 -16.05 8.89
N LYS A 126 -7.66 -16.95 9.36
CA LYS A 126 -7.44 -17.17 10.79
C LYS A 126 -6.88 -15.93 11.48
N VAL A 127 -6.13 -15.13 10.76
CA VAL A 127 -5.55 -13.88 11.29
C VAL A 127 -6.63 -12.82 11.49
N TRP A 128 -7.68 -12.83 10.68
CA TRP A 128 -8.75 -11.83 10.76
C TRP A 128 -9.52 -11.88 12.07
N GLU A 129 -9.49 -13.00 12.76
CA GLU A 129 -10.22 -13.24 14.02
C GLU A 129 -9.37 -13.03 15.27
N LEU A 130 -8.12 -12.61 15.10
CA LEU A 130 -7.21 -12.39 16.23
C LEU A 130 -7.53 -11.11 17.00
#